data_61cb06d4cbf94ce8a3413df8715390f6
#
_entry.id   61cb06d4cbf94ce8a3413df8715390f6
#
_cell.length_a   1.000
_cell.length_b   1.000
_cell.length_c   1.000
_cell.angle_alpha   90.00
_cell.angle_beta   90.00
_cell.angle_gamma   90.00
#
_symmetry.space_group_name_H-M   'P 1'
#
loop_
_entity.id
_entity.type
_entity.pdbx_description
1 polymer ?
#
loop_
_entity_poly.entity_id
_entity_poly.type
_entity_poly.pdbx_seq_one_letter_code
_entity_poly.pdbx_strand_id
1 'polypeptide(L)'
;MKKILLSIFSFCLLNFTAISQDAEARLKEKGIVLAAPGKPVANYVNAVRIGNLLYLAGKGPTKADGSNITGKVGKDLTIEQGYEAARLTAVNHLAVLKAELGSLNKVKRIVKVLGMVNCTEDFKDQPKVINGYSDLMVEIFGDKGKHARSAVGMYALPMNIAVEVEVIVEIED
;
A
#
# COMPACT_ATOMS: atom_id res chain seq x y z
N MET A 1 -5.26 -72.00 12.70
CA MET A 1 -6.19 -70.93 12.28
C MET A 1 -5.62 -69.59 12.79
N LYS A 2 -4.93 -68.82 11.93
CA LYS A 2 -4.33 -67.53 12.29
C LYS A 2 -5.35 -66.44 11.94
N LYS A 3 -5.82 -65.66 12.92
CA LYS A 3 -6.68 -64.48 12.71
C LYS A 3 -5.82 -63.31 12.33
N ILE A 4 -6.00 -62.80 11.12
CA ILE A 4 -5.38 -61.55 10.63
C ILE A 4 -6.29 -60.41 11.09
N LEU A 5 -5.75 -59.54 11.97
CA LEU A 5 -6.38 -58.30 12.43
C LEU A 5 -6.06 -57.22 11.39
N LEU A 6 -7.06 -56.80 10.61
CA LEU A 6 -6.96 -55.71 9.64
C LEU A 6 -7.18 -54.37 10.39
N SER A 7 -6.07 -53.65 10.65
CA SER A 7 -6.15 -52.32 11.25
C SER A 7 -6.47 -51.29 10.15
N ILE A 8 -7.68 -50.71 10.16
CA ILE A 8 -8.07 -49.64 9.26
C ILE A 8 -7.52 -48.34 9.87
N PHE A 9 -6.46 -47.82 9.27
CA PHE A 9 -5.91 -46.51 9.60
C PHE A 9 -6.72 -45.44 8.85
N SER A 10 -7.68 -44.83 9.56
CA SER A 10 -8.49 -43.73 9.03
C SER A 10 -7.61 -42.48 8.89
N PHE A 11 -7.19 -42.16 7.67
CA PHE A 11 -6.43 -40.94 7.37
C PHE A 11 -7.41 -39.77 7.29
N CYS A 12 -7.49 -39.03 8.41
CA CYS A 12 -8.29 -37.80 8.46
C CYS A 12 -7.57 -36.70 7.65
N LEU A 13 -8.01 -36.49 6.40
CA LEU A 13 -7.55 -35.38 5.56
C LEU A 13 -8.10 -34.08 6.17
N LEU A 14 -7.26 -33.40 6.97
CA LEU A 14 -7.49 -32.02 7.36
C LEU A 14 -7.38 -31.15 6.09
N ASN A 15 -8.53 -30.80 5.51
CA ASN A 15 -8.59 -29.76 4.50
C ASN A 15 -8.22 -28.42 5.15
N PHE A 16 -6.94 -28.04 5.07
CA PHE A 16 -6.54 -26.65 5.27
C PHE A 16 -7.10 -25.84 4.09
N THR A 17 -8.30 -25.29 4.28
CA THR A 17 -8.72 -24.18 3.44
C THR A 17 -7.72 -23.07 3.68
N ALA A 18 -6.84 -22.81 2.71
CA ALA A 18 -6.04 -21.60 2.69
C ALA A 18 -7.05 -20.44 2.72
N ILE A 19 -7.15 -19.77 3.88
CA ILE A 19 -7.91 -18.53 3.99
C ILE A 19 -7.20 -17.57 3.04
N SER A 20 -7.79 -17.35 1.87
CA SER A 20 -7.38 -16.27 0.98
C SER A 20 -7.30 -15.02 1.84
N GLN A 21 -6.09 -14.43 1.92
CA GLN A 21 -5.85 -13.30 2.81
C GLN A 21 -6.62 -12.10 2.26
N ASP A 22 -7.84 -11.94 2.77
CA ASP A 22 -8.80 -10.91 2.38
C ASP A 22 -8.29 -9.51 2.80
N ALA A 23 -7.93 -8.69 1.82
CA ALA A 23 -7.42 -7.34 2.04
C ALA A 23 -8.46 -6.45 2.76
N GLU A 24 -9.73 -6.64 2.47
CA GLU A 24 -10.83 -5.91 3.12
C GLU A 24 -10.95 -6.29 4.61
N ALA A 25 -10.80 -7.57 4.94
CA ALA A 25 -10.82 -8.03 6.33
C ALA A 25 -9.63 -7.45 7.12
N ARG A 26 -8.43 -7.44 6.55
CA ARG A 26 -7.24 -6.85 7.17
C ARG A 26 -7.37 -5.34 7.37
N LEU A 27 -7.92 -4.64 6.37
CA LEU A 27 -8.20 -3.21 6.49
C LEU A 27 -9.12 -2.92 7.69
N LYS A 28 -10.20 -3.71 7.83
CA LYS A 28 -11.15 -3.62 8.95
C LYS A 28 -10.50 -3.96 10.29
N GLU A 29 -9.71 -5.04 10.36
CA GLU A 29 -8.99 -5.45 11.58
C GLU A 29 -8.05 -4.35 12.09
N LYS A 30 -7.39 -3.63 11.16
CA LYS A 30 -6.52 -2.50 11.51
C LYS A 30 -7.28 -1.21 11.83
N GLY A 31 -8.60 -1.20 11.77
CA GLY A 31 -9.42 -0.02 12.03
C GLY A 31 -9.19 1.12 11.03
N ILE A 32 -8.66 0.82 9.83
CA ILE A 32 -8.39 1.83 8.80
C ILE A 32 -9.70 2.16 8.08
N VAL A 33 -10.11 3.43 8.20
CA VAL A 33 -11.26 3.97 7.48
C VAL A 33 -10.75 4.73 6.25
N LEU A 34 -11.21 4.32 5.07
CA LEU A 34 -10.87 4.97 3.82
C LEU A 34 -11.86 6.11 3.55
N ALA A 35 -11.36 7.34 3.46
CA ALA A 35 -12.13 8.47 2.95
C ALA A 35 -12.28 8.34 1.42
N ALA A 36 -13.32 8.98 0.86
CA ALA A 36 -13.43 9.09 -0.60
C ALA A 36 -12.18 9.79 -1.16
N PRO A 37 -11.56 9.27 -2.25
CA PRO A 37 -10.39 9.91 -2.81
C PRO A 37 -10.74 11.32 -3.33
N GLY A 38 -9.83 12.27 -3.08
CA GLY A 38 -9.96 13.62 -3.60
C GLY A 38 -10.05 13.64 -5.13
N LYS A 39 -10.82 14.59 -5.67
CA LYS A 39 -10.83 14.83 -7.12
C LYS A 39 -9.49 15.42 -7.56
N PRO A 40 -8.99 15.05 -8.75
CA PRO A 40 -7.82 15.70 -9.33
C PRO A 40 -8.03 17.22 -9.44
N VAL A 41 -6.98 17.98 -9.15
CA VAL A 41 -7.02 19.45 -9.15
C VAL A 41 -6.72 20.06 -10.53
N ALA A 42 -6.42 19.22 -11.53
CA ALA A 42 -6.08 19.63 -12.89
C ALA A 42 -6.54 18.57 -13.92
N ASN A 43 -6.11 18.69 -15.17
CA ASN A 43 -6.46 17.77 -16.26
C ASN A 43 -5.70 16.43 -16.17
N TYR A 44 -5.92 15.65 -15.11
CA TYR A 44 -5.45 14.27 -14.95
C TYR A 44 -6.49 13.45 -14.20
N VAL A 45 -6.28 12.15 -14.10
CA VAL A 45 -7.16 11.21 -13.40
C VAL A 45 -6.40 10.51 -12.27
N ASN A 46 -7.10 9.95 -11.28
CA ASN A 46 -6.48 9.25 -10.16
C ASN A 46 -5.79 7.95 -10.58
N ALA A 47 -6.28 7.31 -11.65
CA ALA A 47 -5.71 6.09 -12.18
C ALA A 47 -5.97 5.95 -13.69
N VAL A 48 -5.06 5.23 -14.38
CA VAL A 48 -5.23 4.82 -15.77
C VAL A 48 -5.06 3.30 -15.83
N ARG A 49 -6.04 2.61 -16.44
CA ARG A 49 -5.99 1.17 -16.64
C ARG A 49 -5.46 0.81 -18.04
N ILE A 50 -4.51 -0.12 -18.10
CA ILE A 50 -3.98 -0.72 -19.34
C ILE A 50 -3.97 -2.24 -19.15
N GLY A 51 -4.90 -2.93 -19.78
CA GLY A 51 -5.10 -4.36 -19.55
C GLY A 51 -5.40 -4.65 -18.07
N ASN A 52 -4.58 -5.47 -17.44
CA ASN A 52 -4.66 -5.79 -16.02
C ASN A 52 -3.73 -4.93 -15.14
N LEU A 53 -3.12 -3.87 -15.67
CA LEU A 53 -2.32 -2.93 -14.92
C LEU A 53 -3.08 -1.64 -14.65
N LEU A 54 -2.99 -1.15 -13.43
CA LEU A 54 -3.53 0.12 -12.98
C LEU A 54 -2.36 1.02 -12.56
N TYR A 55 -2.21 2.14 -13.25
CA TYR A 55 -1.22 3.18 -12.97
C TYR A 55 -1.90 4.26 -12.15
N LEU A 56 -1.48 4.44 -10.90
CA LEU A 56 -2.05 5.46 -10.03
C LEU A 56 -1.20 6.72 -10.06
N ALA A 57 -1.88 7.87 -10.13
CA ALA A 57 -1.24 9.18 -10.02
C ALA A 57 -0.57 9.36 -8.65
N GLY A 58 0.42 10.24 -8.58
CA GLY A 58 1.08 10.61 -7.33
C GLY A 58 0.09 11.04 -6.25
N LYS A 59 0.26 10.54 -5.05
CA LYS A 59 -0.50 10.93 -3.85
C LYS A 59 0.45 11.37 -2.75
N GLY A 60 0.00 12.38 -2.01
CA GLY A 60 0.66 12.84 -0.80
C GLY A 60 -0.09 12.40 0.47
N PRO A 61 0.44 12.79 1.65
CA PRO A 61 -0.10 12.45 2.96
C PRO A 61 -1.25 13.37 3.35
N THR A 62 -2.39 13.27 2.66
CA THR A 62 -3.60 14.07 2.93
C THR A 62 -4.38 13.45 4.08
N LYS A 63 -4.67 14.24 5.10
CA LYS A 63 -5.47 13.85 6.27
C LYS A 63 -6.96 13.89 5.95
N ALA A 64 -7.77 13.35 6.87
CA ALA A 64 -9.22 13.32 6.73
C ALA A 64 -9.89 14.71 6.66
N ASP A 65 -9.25 15.73 7.24
CA ASP A 65 -9.70 17.14 7.19
C ASP A 65 -9.28 17.87 5.91
N GLY A 66 -8.59 17.15 4.99
CA GLY A 66 -8.08 17.70 3.72
C GLY A 66 -6.71 18.40 3.84
N SER A 67 -6.17 18.60 5.04
CA SER A 67 -4.82 19.15 5.22
C SER A 67 -3.74 18.09 4.90
N ASN A 68 -2.54 18.55 4.55
CA ASN A 68 -1.41 17.67 4.27
C ASN A 68 -0.38 17.68 5.41
N ILE A 69 0.36 16.57 5.55
CA ILE A 69 1.62 16.59 6.30
C ILE A 69 2.68 17.23 5.40
N THR A 70 3.23 18.35 5.82
CA THR A 70 4.16 19.17 5.03
C THR A 70 5.49 19.36 5.74
N GLY A 71 6.53 19.68 4.99
CA GLY A 71 7.87 19.96 5.50
C GLY A 71 8.93 19.02 4.96
N LYS A 72 10.20 19.38 5.19
CA LYS A 72 11.37 18.58 4.79
C LYS A 72 11.78 17.62 5.90
N VAL A 73 11.91 16.35 5.54
CA VAL A 73 12.52 15.35 6.45
C VAL A 73 14.00 15.67 6.63
N GLY A 74 14.46 15.62 7.86
CA GLY A 74 15.82 16.04 8.24
C GLY A 74 15.92 17.50 8.68
N LYS A 75 14.85 18.31 8.52
CA LYS A 75 14.78 19.69 9.02
C LYS A 75 13.50 19.94 9.80
N ASP A 76 12.36 19.86 9.13
CA ASP A 76 11.03 20.17 9.69
C ASP A 76 10.37 18.94 10.30
N LEU A 77 10.73 17.76 9.82
CA LEU A 77 10.19 16.45 10.20
C LEU A 77 11.31 15.48 10.54
N THR A 78 11.02 14.59 11.51
CA THR A 78 11.88 13.43 11.81
C THR A 78 11.65 12.31 10.79
N ILE A 79 12.50 11.27 10.84
CA ILE A 79 12.31 10.05 10.01
C ILE A 79 10.97 9.39 10.33
N GLU A 80 10.61 9.30 11.62
CA GLU A 80 9.38 8.69 12.10
C GLU A 80 8.15 9.46 11.60
N GLN A 81 8.20 10.80 11.63
CA GLN A 81 7.13 11.63 11.08
C GLN A 81 7.01 11.48 9.55
N GLY A 82 8.15 11.34 8.86
CA GLY A 82 8.19 11.02 7.44
C GLY A 82 7.61 9.63 7.14
N TYR A 83 7.91 8.62 7.97
CA TYR A 83 7.34 7.28 7.89
C TYR A 83 5.81 7.32 8.02
N GLU A 84 5.28 8.03 9.02
CA GLU A 84 3.83 8.18 9.19
C GLU A 84 3.19 8.94 8.01
N ALA A 85 3.87 9.93 7.44
CA ALA A 85 3.41 10.59 6.23
C ALA A 85 3.33 9.61 5.05
N ALA A 86 4.34 8.76 4.85
CA ALA A 86 4.33 7.73 3.83
C ALA A 86 3.24 6.67 4.07
N ARG A 87 3.00 6.29 5.33
CA ARG A 87 1.92 5.39 5.73
C ARG A 87 0.53 5.99 5.41
N LEU A 88 0.32 7.27 5.71
CA LEU A 88 -0.91 7.96 5.36
C LEU A 88 -1.10 8.06 3.84
N THR A 89 -0.02 8.27 3.08
CA THR A 89 -0.06 8.23 1.61
C THR A 89 -0.51 6.88 1.08
N ALA A 90 -0.10 5.77 1.72
CA ALA A 90 -0.57 4.43 1.39
C ALA A 90 -2.09 4.29 1.65
N VAL A 91 -2.62 4.82 2.76
CA VAL A 91 -4.07 4.87 3.03
C VAL A 91 -4.82 5.60 1.90
N ASN A 92 -4.28 6.73 1.42
CA ASN A 92 -4.87 7.49 0.32
C ASN A 92 -4.87 6.69 -1.00
N HIS A 93 -3.82 5.93 -1.29
CA HIS A 93 -3.81 5.02 -2.44
C HIS A 93 -4.79 3.84 -2.29
N LEU A 94 -4.95 3.27 -1.09
CA LEU A 94 -5.97 2.25 -0.82
C LEU A 94 -7.38 2.80 -1.10
N ALA A 95 -7.63 4.06 -0.76
CA ALA A 95 -8.90 4.72 -1.07
C ALA A 95 -9.13 4.84 -2.59
N VAL A 96 -8.11 5.23 -3.37
CA VAL A 96 -8.18 5.24 -4.83
C VAL A 96 -8.44 3.84 -5.38
N LEU A 97 -7.68 2.83 -4.95
CA LEU A 97 -7.87 1.43 -5.39
C LEU A 97 -9.29 0.94 -5.09
N LYS A 98 -9.81 1.24 -3.90
CA LYS A 98 -11.19 0.87 -3.52
C LYS A 98 -12.24 1.53 -4.42
N ALA A 99 -12.05 2.80 -4.74
CA ALA A 99 -12.97 3.54 -5.62
C ALA A 99 -12.94 3.02 -7.07
N GLU A 100 -11.74 2.72 -7.61
CA GLU A 100 -11.56 2.23 -8.97
C GLU A 100 -12.04 0.78 -9.17
N LEU A 101 -11.79 -0.08 -8.16
CA LEU A 101 -12.03 -1.52 -8.28
C LEU A 101 -13.33 -1.99 -7.62
N GLY A 102 -13.91 -1.20 -6.74
CA GLY A 102 -15.03 -1.58 -5.86
C GLY A 102 -14.61 -2.48 -4.70
N SER A 103 -13.49 -3.22 -4.82
CA SER A 103 -12.94 -4.07 -3.77
C SER A 103 -11.42 -4.14 -3.86
N LEU A 104 -10.73 -4.04 -2.71
CA LEU A 104 -9.29 -4.24 -2.59
C LEU A 104 -8.88 -5.70 -2.87
N ASN A 105 -9.81 -6.65 -2.74
CA ASN A 105 -9.56 -8.06 -3.03
C ASN A 105 -9.26 -8.32 -4.50
N LYS A 106 -9.62 -7.39 -5.40
CA LYS A 106 -9.25 -7.44 -6.83
C LYS A 106 -7.80 -7.07 -7.11
N VAL A 107 -7.04 -6.65 -6.12
CA VAL A 107 -5.61 -6.43 -6.26
C VAL A 107 -4.90 -7.79 -6.30
N LYS A 108 -4.26 -8.09 -7.44
CA LYS A 108 -3.46 -9.29 -7.65
C LYS A 108 -2.07 -9.15 -7.04
N ARG A 109 -1.43 -7.98 -7.24
CA ARG A 109 -0.18 -7.60 -6.57
C ARG A 109 0.15 -6.12 -6.75
N ILE A 110 0.92 -5.58 -5.84
CA ILE A 110 1.61 -4.31 -6.02
C ILE A 110 2.88 -4.59 -6.85
N VAL A 111 3.04 -3.90 -7.98
CA VAL A 111 4.13 -4.18 -8.94
C VAL A 111 5.33 -3.29 -8.67
N LYS A 112 5.10 -1.97 -8.67
CA LYS A 112 6.15 -0.96 -8.56
C LYS A 112 5.69 0.19 -7.69
N VAL A 113 6.58 0.66 -6.84
CA VAL A 113 6.42 1.89 -6.03
C VAL A 113 7.58 2.83 -6.31
N LEU A 114 7.28 4.09 -6.63
CA LEU A 114 8.21 5.19 -6.63
C LEU A 114 7.86 6.10 -5.45
N GLY A 115 8.66 6.07 -4.40
CA GLY A 115 8.52 6.94 -3.23
C GLY A 115 9.49 8.11 -3.31
N MET A 116 8.95 9.31 -3.25
CA MET A 116 9.65 10.59 -3.31
C MET A 116 9.55 11.26 -1.95
N VAL A 117 10.69 11.66 -1.37
CA VAL A 117 10.77 12.28 -0.04
C VAL A 117 11.25 13.72 -0.19
N ASN A 118 10.45 14.67 0.28
CA ASN A 118 10.89 16.06 0.45
C ASN A 118 11.87 16.09 1.62
N CYS A 119 13.16 16.25 1.35
CA CYS A 119 14.19 16.15 2.39
C CYS A 119 15.32 17.16 2.20
N THR A 120 16.19 17.28 3.20
CA THR A 120 17.41 18.08 3.11
C THR A 120 18.41 17.43 2.13
N GLU A 121 19.38 18.20 1.64
CA GLU A 121 20.35 17.73 0.62
C GLU A 121 21.29 16.63 1.14
N ASP A 122 21.55 16.62 2.45
CA ASP A 122 22.40 15.65 3.14
C ASP A 122 21.63 14.41 3.65
N PHE A 123 20.29 14.40 3.54
CA PHE A 123 19.45 13.30 4.00
C PHE A 123 19.65 12.05 3.12
N LYS A 124 19.88 10.89 3.75
CA LYS A 124 20.20 9.62 3.05
C LYS A 124 19.27 8.47 3.44
N ASP A 125 18.33 8.71 4.34
CA ASP A 125 17.44 7.69 4.90
C ASP A 125 16.05 7.65 4.25
N GLN A 126 15.93 8.06 2.96
CA GLN A 126 14.69 7.99 2.21
C GLN A 126 14.02 6.59 2.26
N PRO A 127 14.78 5.47 2.19
CA PRO A 127 14.19 4.14 2.33
C PRO A 127 13.48 3.92 3.67
N LYS A 128 13.99 4.48 4.78
CA LYS A 128 13.36 4.37 6.11
C LYS A 128 12.01 5.10 6.14
N VAL A 129 11.94 6.26 5.49
CA VAL A 129 10.68 7.02 5.34
C VAL A 129 9.66 6.23 4.50
N ILE A 130 10.05 5.76 3.33
CA ILE A 130 9.13 5.06 2.42
C ILE A 130 8.75 3.65 2.91
N ASN A 131 9.45 3.11 3.93
CA ASN A 131 9.02 1.91 4.61
C ASN A 131 7.57 2.05 5.15
N GLY A 132 7.16 3.23 5.62
CA GLY A 132 5.78 3.45 6.07
C GLY A 132 4.72 3.09 5.02
N TYR A 133 4.98 3.41 3.75
CA TYR A 133 4.15 3.01 2.63
C TYR A 133 4.21 1.49 2.38
N SER A 134 5.42 0.95 2.27
CA SER A 134 5.63 -0.45 1.92
C SER A 134 5.09 -1.40 2.98
N ASP A 135 5.28 -1.08 4.25
CA ASP A 135 4.83 -1.89 5.37
C ASP A 135 3.30 -1.98 5.39
N LEU A 136 2.59 -0.85 5.17
CA LEU A 136 1.13 -0.88 5.06
C LEU A 136 0.66 -1.72 3.87
N MET A 137 1.30 -1.62 2.71
CA MET A 137 0.95 -2.46 1.56
C MET A 137 1.11 -3.96 1.88
N VAL A 138 2.18 -4.35 2.56
CA VAL A 138 2.38 -5.74 3.01
C VAL A 138 1.38 -6.14 4.10
N GLU A 139 1.08 -5.26 5.03
CA GLU A 139 0.08 -5.49 6.07
C GLU A 139 -1.32 -5.78 5.48
N ILE A 140 -1.72 -5.07 4.43
CA ILE A 140 -3.04 -5.23 3.80
C ILE A 140 -3.06 -6.39 2.80
N PHE A 141 -2.04 -6.50 1.95
CA PHE A 141 -2.05 -7.45 0.83
C PHE A 141 -1.20 -8.72 1.09
N GLY A 142 -0.46 -8.81 2.19
CA GLY A 142 0.46 -9.90 2.47
C GLY A 142 1.57 -9.97 1.42
N ASP A 143 1.89 -11.16 0.94
CA ASP A 143 2.92 -11.34 -0.10
C ASP A 143 2.61 -10.61 -1.41
N LYS A 144 1.34 -10.37 -1.72
CA LYS A 144 0.93 -9.55 -2.87
C LYS A 144 1.30 -8.07 -2.71
N GLY A 145 1.55 -7.61 -1.49
CA GLY A 145 1.99 -6.25 -1.17
C GLY A 145 3.50 -6.02 -1.37
N LYS A 146 4.30 -7.07 -1.48
CA LYS A 146 5.74 -6.98 -1.77
C LYS A 146 5.98 -6.53 -3.20
N HIS A 147 6.75 -5.46 -3.39
CA HIS A 147 6.88 -4.76 -4.67
C HIS A 147 8.32 -4.34 -4.97
N ALA A 148 8.62 -4.12 -6.25
CA ALA A 148 9.83 -3.42 -6.65
C ALA A 148 9.72 -1.94 -6.27
N ARG A 149 10.78 -1.35 -5.67
CA ARG A 149 10.72 0.01 -5.14
C ARG A 149 11.93 0.85 -5.51
N SER A 150 11.67 2.15 -5.75
CA SER A 150 12.67 3.21 -5.62
C SER A 150 12.24 4.17 -4.51
N ALA A 151 13.18 4.62 -3.68
CA ALA A 151 12.97 5.64 -2.66
C ALA A 151 14.04 6.71 -2.86
N VAL A 152 13.62 7.92 -3.22
CA VAL A 152 14.52 9.00 -3.66
C VAL A 152 14.22 10.29 -2.91
N GLY A 153 15.25 11.11 -2.73
CA GLY A 153 15.11 12.47 -2.19
C GLY A 153 14.76 13.44 -3.31
N MET A 154 13.87 14.37 -3.02
CA MET A 154 13.46 15.44 -3.91
C MET A 154 13.85 16.80 -3.33
N TYR A 155 14.31 17.70 -4.19
CA TYR A 155 14.62 19.07 -3.78
C TYR A 155 13.39 19.79 -3.22
N ALA A 156 12.23 19.59 -3.85
CA ALA A 156 10.94 20.07 -3.40
C ALA A 156 9.83 19.16 -3.92
N LEU A 157 8.71 19.09 -3.21
CA LEU A 157 7.47 18.48 -3.65
C LEU A 157 6.36 19.54 -3.71
N PRO A 158 5.32 19.37 -4.54
CA PRO A 158 4.20 20.30 -4.63
C PRO A 158 3.58 20.56 -3.26
N MET A 159 3.14 21.79 -3.01
CA MET A 159 2.54 22.22 -1.74
C MET A 159 3.39 21.92 -0.50
N ASN A 160 4.71 21.72 -0.68
CA ASN A 160 5.65 21.35 0.38
C ASN A 160 5.26 20.07 1.14
N ILE A 161 4.54 19.12 0.49
CA ILE A 161 4.20 17.83 1.12
C ILE A 161 5.46 17.06 1.49
N ALA A 162 5.38 16.26 2.57
CA ALA A 162 6.53 15.52 3.10
C ALA A 162 6.99 14.39 2.18
N VAL A 163 6.04 13.72 1.55
CA VAL A 163 6.27 12.61 0.62
C VAL A 163 5.26 12.64 -0.51
N GLU A 164 5.65 12.07 -1.64
CA GLU A 164 4.73 11.73 -2.73
C GLU A 164 5.06 10.31 -3.20
N VAL A 165 4.03 9.54 -3.56
CA VAL A 165 4.21 8.17 -4.03
C VAL A 165 3.41 7.94 -5.29
N GLU A 166 4.01 7.27 -6.27
CA GLU A 166 3.37 6.67 -7.44
C GLU A 166 3.41 5.16 -7.33
N VAL A 167 2.37 4.48 -7.83
CA VAL A 167 2.28 3.03 -7.74
C VAL A 167 1.66 2.42 -9.01
N ILE A 168 2.20 1.26 -9.41
CA ILE A 168 1.63 0.39 -10.45
C ILE A 168 1.14 -0.87 -9.76
N VAL A 169 -0.11 -1.25 -10.05
CA VAL A 169 -0.81 -2.37 -9.45
C VAL A 169 -1.30 -3.32 -10.54
N GLU A 170 -1.07 -4.62 -10.38
CA GLU A 170 -1.73 -5.65 -11.16
C GLU A 170 -3.05 -6.02 -10.49
N ILE A 171 -4.12 -6.10 -11.28
CA ILE A 171 -5.47 -6.38 -10.82
C ILE A 171 -6.00 -7.67 -11.46
N GLU A 172 -6.98 -8.27 -10.81
CA GLU A 172 -7.75 -9.37 -11.40
C GLU A 172 -8.71 -8.82 -12.47
N ASP A 173 -9.02 -9.64 -13.48
CA ASP A 173 -9.93 -9.30 -14.60
C ASP A 173 -11.39 -9.11 -14.12
#